data_c89211c7bd9260862062e715feb4a8ac
#
_entry.id   c89211c7bd9260862062e715feb4a8ac
#
_cell.length_a   1.000
_cell.length_b   1.000
_cell.length_c   1.000
_cell.angle_alpha   90.00
_cell.angle_beta   90.00
_cell.angle_gamma   90.00
#
_symmetry.space_group_name_H-M   'P 1'
#
loop_
_entity.id
_entity.type
_entity.pdbx_description
1 polymer ?
#
loop_
_entity_poly.entity_id
_entity_poly.type
_entity_poly.pdbx_seq_one_letter_code
_entity_poly.pdbx_strand_id
1 'polypeptide(L)'
;MSEARNVARMETSRQMREGGGFLVRRPIGDSIKQCDPFLMLDHLGPVVYGPGEAVGAPDHPHRGFETVTYLIDGMNEFYLRDFTIAYKAQNYDP
;
A
#
# COMPACT_ATOMS: atom_id res chain seq x y z
N MET A 1 -15.96 28.81 8.98
CA MET A 1 -14.55 28.42 9.13
C MET A 1 -14.48 27.04 9.77
N SER A 2 -13.80 26.13 9.13
CA SER A 2 -13.67 24.76 9.66
C SER A 2 -12.52 24.67 10.64
N GLU A 3 -12.71 23.89 11.68
CA GLU A 3 -11.64 23.60 12.64
C GLU A 3 -10.69 22.55 12.04
N ALA A 4 -9.41 22.67 12.36
CA ALA A 4 -8.45 21.65 12.02
C ALA A 4 -8.75 20.38 12.80
N ARG A 5 -8.67 19.23 12.14
CA ARG A 5 -8.83 17.94 12.80
C ARG A 5 -7.54 17.52 13.45
N ASN A 6 -7.66 17.02 14.65
CA ASN A 6 -6.51 16.44 15.34
C ASN A 6 -6.18 15.07 14.76
N VAL A 7 -4.92 14.68 14.93
CA VAL A 7 -4.49 13.34 14.60
C VAL A 7 -5.09 12.38 15.62
N ALA A 8 -5.89 11.40 15.15
CA ALA A 8 -6.52 10.43 16.02
C ALA A 8 -5.56 9.32 16.44
N ARG A 9 -4.64 8.96 15.55
CA ARG A 9 -3.75 7.83 15.78
C ARG A 9 -2.50 7.93 14.92
N MET A 10 -1.37 7.54 15.47
CA MET A 10 -0.12 7.38 14.73
C MET A 10 0.38 5.96 14.91
N GLU A 11 0.82 5.35 13.82
CA GLU A 11 1.33 4.00 13.83
C GLU A 11 2.67 3.92 13.11
N THR A 12 3.57 3.10 13.64
CA THR A 12 4.77 2.70 12.93
C THR A 12 4.55 1.30 12.37
N SER A 13 4.48 1.21 11.05
CA SER A 13 4.24 -0.07 10.39
C SER A 13 5.50 -0.91 10.33
N ARG A 14 5.36 -2.19 10.61
CA ARG A 14 6.44 -3.15 10.45
C ARG A 14 6.59 -3.50 8.97
N GLN A 15 7.81 -3.85 8.57
CA GLN A 15 8.07 -4.39 7.25
C GLN A 15 7.71 -5.88 7.23
N MET A 16 7.06 -6.31 6.16
CA MET A 16 6.62 -7.69 6.00
C MET A 16 6.85 -8.16 4.57
N ARG A 17 6.87 -9.47 4.37
CA ARG A 17 6.98 -10.07 3.04
C ARG A 17 5.61 -10.46 2.52
N GLU A 18 5.36 -10.17 1.26
CA GLU A 18 4.12 -10.48 0.58
C GLU A 18 4.39 -11.12 -0.77
N GLY A 19 3.39 -11.84 -1.29
CA GLY A 19 3.43 -12.44 -2.62
C GLY A 19 4.65 -13.32 -2.81
N GLY A 20 5.42 -13.05 -3.84
CA GLY A 20 6.64 -13.79 -4.16
C GLY A 20 7.85 -13.42 -3.31
N GLY A 21 7.67 -12.62 -2.26
CA GLY A 21 8.75 -12.24 -1.34
C GLY A 21 9.12 -10.77 -1.36
N PHE A 22 8.31 -9.90 -1.99
CA PHE A 22 8.56 -8.47 -1.95
C PHE A 22 8.29 -7.91 -0.55
N LEU A 23 9.03 -6.87 -0.18
CA LEU A 23 8.93 -6.24 1.14
C LEU A 23 7.96 -5.07 1.08
N VAL A 24 7.07 -4.98 2.06
CA VAL A 24 6.04 -3.96 2.13
C VAL A 24 5.78 -3.56 3.59
N ARG A 25 5.39 -2.30 3.78
CA ARG A 25 4.81 -1.82 5.04
C ARG A 25 3.34 -1.56 4.78
N ARG A 26 2.47 -2.08 5.63
CA ARG A 26 1.01 -2.01 5.44
C ARG A 26 0.35 -1.30 6.62
N PRO A 27 0.35 0.03 6.66
CA PRO A 27 -0.28 0.75 7.78
C PRO A 27 -1.78 0.50 7.88
N ILE A 28 -2.51 0.47 6.76
CA ILE A 28 -3.92 0.07 6.77
C ILE A 28 -3.99 -1.38 6.30
N GLY A 29 -4.57 -2.23 7.11
CA GLY A 29 -4.67 -3.67 6.87
C GLY A 29 -3.82 -4.51 7.81
N ASP A 30 -2.77 -3.93 8.40
CA ASP A 30 -1.95 -4.57 9.43
C ASP A 30 -2.01 -3.76 10.72
N SER A 31 -1.31 -2.61 10.78
CA SER A 31 -1.28 -1.80 12.02
C SER A 31 -2.63 -1.18 12.34
N ILE A 32 -3.32 -0.64 11.34
CA ILE A 32 -4.66 -0.07 11.46
C ILE A 32 -5.62 -1.01 10.75
N LYS A 33 -6.48 -1.69 11.52
CA LYS A 33 -7.33 -2.74 10.97
C LYS A 33 -8.67 -2.24 10.44
N GLN A 34 -9.08 -1.05 10.87
CA GLN A 34 -10.35 -0.46 10.46
C GLN A 34 -10.12 0.99 10.01
N CYS A 35 -10.32 1.26 8.75
CA CYS A 35 -10.16 2.61 8.17
C CYS A 35 -11.09 2.79 6.97
N ASP A 36 -12.37 2.43 7.15
CA ASP A 36 -13.38 2.49 6.09
C ASP A 36 -13.42 3.87 5.42
N PRO A 37 -13.50 4.01 4.11
CA PRO A 37 -13.69 2.94 3.10
C PRO A 37 -12.39 2.28 2.62
N PHE A 38 -11.28 2.57 3.25
CA PHE A 38 -9.98 2.06 2.84
C PHE A 38 -9.77 0.67 3.43
N LEU A 39 -9.38 -0.27 2.58
CA LEU A 39 -9.16 -1.65 2.97
C LEU A 39 -7.69 -1.95 3.23
N MET A 40 -6.81 -1.26 2.50
CA MET A 40 -5.38 -1.53 2.58
C MET A 40 -4.60 -0.32 2.09
N LEU A 41 -3.49 -0.06 2.72
CA LEU A 41 -2.48 0.88 2.23
C LEU A 41 -1.13 0.19 2.32
N ASP A 42 -0.48 0.04 1.18
CA ASP A 42 0.84 -0.55 1.10
C ASP A 42 1.87 0.50 0.71
N HIS A 43 2.97 0.52 1.44
CA HIS A 43 4.12 1.35 1.16
C HIS A 43 5.28 0.45 0.75
N LEU A 44 5.70 0.57 -0.50
CA LEU A 44 6.88 -0.12 -1.03
C LEU A 44 8.05 0.85 -1.09
N GLY A 45 9.21 0.39 -0.64
CA GLY A 45 10.43 1.17 -0.67
C GLY A 45 10.55 2.23 0.42
N PRO A 46 11.52 3.12 0.30
CA PRO A 46 12.45 3.20 -0.83
C PRO A 46 13.34 1.96 -0.94
N VAL A 47 13.53 1.49 -2.14
CA VAL A 47 14.32 0.30 -2.41
C VAL A 47 15.06 0.45 -3.74
N VAL A 48 16.28 -0.11 -3.80
CA VAL A 48 17.05 -0.20 -5.02
C VAL A 48 17.20 -1.67 -5.37
N TYR A 49 16.75 -2.04 -6.55
CA TYR A 49 16.91 -3.40 -7.06
C TYR A 49 18.06 -3.45 -8.08
N GLY A 50 18.86 -4.49 -8.01
CA GLY A 50 19.76 -4.82 -9.11
C GLY A 50 18.99 -5.46 -10.26
N PRO A 51 19.62 -5.64 -11.42
CA PRO A 51 18.99 -6.31 -12.56
C PRO A 51 18.45 -7.70 -12.16
N GLY A 52 17.18 -7.94 -12.44
CA GLY A 52 16.52 -9.21 -12.14
C GLY A 52 16.18 -9.45 -10.68
N GLU A 53 16.40 -8.49 -9.79
CA GLU A 53 16.14 -8.66 -8.34
C GLU A 53 14.71 -8.28 -7.94
N ALA A 54 14.01 -7.50 -8.76
CA ALA A 54 12.67 -7.07 -8.42
C ALA A 54 11.71 -8.25 -8.40
N VAL A 55 10.97 -8.39 -7.30
CA VAL A 55 9.99 -9.45 -7.11
C VAL A 55 8.61 -8.82 -7.07
N GLY A 56 7.75 -9.20 -8.02
CA GLY A 56 6.36 -8.74 -8.05
C GLY A 56 5.43 -9.68 -7.33
N ALA A 57 4.20 -9.25 -7.15
CA ALA A 57 3.14 -10.11 -6.66
C ALA A 57 2.67 -11.04 -7.78
N PRO A 58 2.37 -12.32 -7.50
CA PRO A 58 1.74 -13.17 -8.48
C PRO A 58 0.32 -12.70 -8.78
N ASP A 59 -0.23 -13.14 -9.90
CA ASP A 59 -1.60 -12.84 -10.26
C ASP A 59 -2.55 -13.28 -9.15
N HIS A 60 -3.48 -12.41 -8.77
CA HIS A 60 -4.45 -12.69 -7.73
C HIS A 60 -5.72 -11.89 -7.98
N PRO A 61 -6.88 -12.37 -7.47
CA PRO A 61 -8.14 -11.69 -7.75
C PRO A 61 -8.32 -10.43 -6.92
N HIS A 62 -9.00 -9.44 -7.53
CA HIS A 62 -9.53 -8.27 -6.85
C HIS A 62 -11.05 -8.28 -7.00
N ARG A 63 -11.77 -8.26 -5.90
CA ARG A 63 -13.22 -8.34 -5.92
C ARG A 63 -13.84 -7.23 -5.10
N GLY A 64 -14.63 -6.38 -5.75
CA GLY A 64 -15.40 -5.35 -5.08
C GLY A 64 -14.59 -4.16 -4.57
N PHE A 65 -13.31 -4.04 -4.96
CA PHE A 65 -12.50 -2.90 -4.56
C PHE A 65 -11.65 -2.40 -5.72
N GLU A 66 -11.21 -1.16 -5.60
CA GLU A 66 -10.33 -0.52 -6.55
C GLU A 66 -9.01 -0.18 -5.88
N THR A 67 -7.95 -0.09 -6.68
CA THR A 67 -6.63 0.30 -6.20
C THR A 67 -6.11 1.52 -6.95
N VAL A 68 -5.40 2.38 -6.22
CA VAL A 68 -4.69 3.52 -6.80
C VAL A 68 -3.26 3.47 -6.31
N THR A 69 -2.33 3.52 -7.23
CA THR A 69 -0.91 3.57 -6.91
C THR A 69 -0.37 4.98 -7.15
N TYR A 70 0.26 5.53 -6.14
CA TYR A 70 0.95 6.81 -6.22
C TYR A 70 2.46 6.57 -6.18
N LEU A 71 3.11 6.82 -7.30
CA LEU A 71 4.55 6.64 -7.42
C LEU A 71 5.24 7.92 -6.92
N ILE A 72 6.00 7.79 -5.83
CA ILE A 72 6.73 8.92 -5.26
C ILE A 72 8.03 9.16 -6.02
N ASP A 73 8.76 8.07 -6.31
CA ASP A 73 9.99 8.13 -7.05
C ASP A 73 10.21 6.83 -7.79
N GLY A 74 10.50 6.93 -9.07
CA GLY A 74 10.76 5.83 -9.98
C GLY A 74 11.58 6.29 -11.16
N MET A 75 12.34 7.36 -10.97
CA MET A 75 13.15 7.97 -12.05
C MET A 75 14.25 7.05 -12.57
N ASN A 76 14.68 6.11 -11.73
CA ASN A 76 15.67 5.12 -12.09
C ASN A 76 14.97 3.76 -12.13
N GLU A 77 15.23 2.94 -13.13
CA GLU A 77 14.58 1.64 -13.29
C GLU A 77 14.81 0.70 -12.11
N PHE A 78 15.82 0.96 -11.29
CA PHE A 78 16.15 0.14 -10.13
C PHE A 78 15.69 0.73 -8.81
N TYR A 79 15.28 2.00 -8.78
CA TYR A 79 14.84 2.67 -7.56
C TYR A 79 13.33 2.79 -7.57
N LEU A 80 12.71 2.35 -6.47
CA LEU A 80 11.26 2.38 -6.36
C LEU A 80 10.82 2.86 -4.98
N ARG A 81 9.85 3.75 -4.97
CA ARG A 81 9.07 4.10 -3.78
C ARG A 81 7.66 4.47 -4.21
N ASP A 82 6.69 3.73 -3.72
CA ASP A 82 5.29 4.01 -4.02
C ASP A 82 4.36 3.69 -2.87
N PHE A 83 3.14 4.20 -2.98
CA PHE A 83 2.02 3.82 -2.12
C PHE A 83 0.89 3.29 -3.00
N THR A 84 0.29 2.20 -2.59
CA THR A 84 -0.92 1.66 -3.21
C THR A 84 -2.00 1.58 -2.17
N ILE A 85 -3.14 2.23 -2.45
CA ILE A 85 -4.31 2.20 -1.59
C ILE A 85 -5.41 1.40 -2.25
N ALA A 86 -6.03 0.50 -1.49
CA ALA A 86 -7.22 -0.23 -1.91
C ALA A 86 -8.42 0.31 -1.14
N TYR A 87 -9.52 0.55 -1.84
CA TYR A 87 -10.73 1.08 -1.24
C TYR A 87 -11.96 0.39 -1.80
N LYS A 88 -13.02 0.37 -0.99
CA LYS A 88 -14.30 -0.24 -1.39
C LYS A 88 -14.85 0.45 -2.62
N ALA A 89 -15.13 -0.33 -3.68
CA ALA A 89 -15.85 0.18 -4.82
C ALA A 89 -17.31 0.48 -4.43
N GLN A 90 -17.98 1.27 -5.26
CA GLN A 90 -19.37 1.69 -4.98
C GLN A 90 -20.30 0.50 -4.73
N ASN A 91 -20.02 -0.63 -5.38
CA ASN A 91 -20.82 -1.85 -5.27
C ASN A 91 -20.11 -2.94 -4.45
N TYR A 92 -19.27 -2.54 -3.49
CA TYR A 92 -18.52 -3.47 -2.66
C TYR A 92 -19.47 -4.40 -1.89
N ASP A 93 -19.16 -5.70 -2.00
CA ASP A 93 -19.86 -6.76 -1.29
C ASP A 93 -18.80 -7.68 -0.67
N PRO A 94 -18.65 -7.65 0.65
CA PRO A 94 -17.60 -8.40 1.33
C PRO A 94 -17.77 -9.92 1.27
#